data_10444f36446d41b317ff44bd720c495f
#
_entry.id   10444f36446d41b317ff44bd720c495f
#
_cell.length_a   1.000
_cell.length_b   1.000
_cell.length_c   1.000
_cell.angle_alpha   90.00
_cell.angle_beta   90.00
_cell.angle_gamma   90.00
#
_symmetry.space_group_name_H-M   'P 1'
#
loop_
_entity.id
_entity.type
_entity.pdbx_description
1 polymer ?
#
loop_
_entity_poly.entity_id
_entity_poly.type
_entity_poly.pdbx_seq_one_letter_code
_entity_poly.pdbx_strand_id
1 'polypeptide(L)'
;YALIHAVIRVESAFNPQAVSKAGAQGLMQLMPATAARFGVQDPFNPIENIRGGSTYLRHLLTLFGNNYALALAAYNSGENTVIRYGNKIPPYRETQNYVRKVLKLYRNNPAT
;
A
#
# COMPACT_ATOMS: atom_id res chain seq x y z
N TYR A 1 12.91 2.40 2.10
CA TYR A 1 12.88 0.92 2.10
C TYR A 1 12.19 0.33 3.32
N ALA A 2 12.36 0.96 4.48
CA ALA A 2 11.70 0.48 5.70
C ALA A 2 10.18 0.53 5.58
N LEU A 3 9.64 1.57 4.95
CA LEU A 3 8.21 1.70 4.77
C LEU A 3 7.67 0.63 3.82
N ILE A 4 8.37 0.39 2.70
CA ILE A 4 7.97 -0.63 1.74
C ILE A 4 8.02 -2.01 2.38
N HIS A 5 9.05 -2.29 3.17
CA HIS A 5 9.16 -3.55 3.91
C HIS A 5 7.96 -3.74 4.85
N ALA A 6 7.56 -2.70 5.56
CA ALA A 6 6.41 -2.75 6.46
C ALA A 6 5.11 -3.01 5.68
N VAL A 7 4.94 -2.35 4.53
CA VAL A 7 3.76 -2.56 3.67
C VAL A 7 3.69 -4.02 3.20
N ILE A 8 4.80 -4.55 2.69
CA ILE A 8 4.83 -5.95 2.20
C ILE A 8 4.48 -6.91 3.32
N ARG A 9 5.01 -6.69 4.51
CA ARG A 9 4.74 -7.57 5.64
C ARG A 9 3.26 -7.59 6.00
N VAL A 10 2.62 -6.41 6.05
CA VAL A 10 1.19 -6.34 6.37
C VAL A 10 0.34 -6.90 5.24
N GLU A 11 0.70 -6.61 3.98
CA GLU A 11 -0.12 -6.99 2.84
C GLU A 11 -0.08 -8.48 2.55
N SER A 12 1.08 -9.08 2.55
CA SER A 12 1.24 -10.46 2.07
C SER A 12 2.06 -11.36 2.99
N ALA A 13 2.66 -10.83 4.05
CA ALA A 13 3.64 -11.55 4.86
C ALA A 13 4.76 -12.15 3.98
N PHE A 14 5.17 -11.39 2.95
CA PHE A 14 6.22 -11.76 1.99
C PHE A 14 5.87 -12.96 1.12
N ASN A 15 4.56 -13.24 0.93
CA ASN A 15 4.14 -14.30 0.01
C ASN A 15 3.89 -13.70 -1.38
N PRO A 16 4.76 -13.98 -2.38
CA PRO A 16 4.58 -13.40 -3.72
C PRO A 16 3.36 -13.94 -4.46
N GLN A 17 2.76 -15.03 -3.98
CA GLN A 17 1.57 -15.63 -4.59
C GLN A 17 0.28 -15.26 -3.87
N ALA A 18 0.32 -14.34 -2.91
CA ALA A 18 -0.84 -13.98 -2.12
C ALA A 18 -1.95 -13.34 -2.98
N VAL A 19 -3.18 -13.75 -2.75
CA VAL A 19 -4.37 -13.18 -3.39
C VAL A 19 -5.41 -12.94 -2.30
N SER A 20 -5.89 -11.70 -2.20
CA SER A 20 -6.94 -11.36 -1.23
C SER A 20 -8.32 -11.73 -1.76
N LYS A 21 -9.33 -11.69 -0.87
CA LYS A 21 -10.72 -11.91 -1.27
C LYS A 21 -11.17 -10.92 -2.34
N ALA A 22 -10.69 -9.68 -2.28
CA ALA A 22 -11.06 -8.64 -3.24
C ALA A 22 -10.28 -8.75 -4.55
N GLY A 23 -9.28 -9.62 -4.63
CA GLY A 23 -8.49 -9.83 -5.83
C GLY A 23 -7.19 -9.05 -5.87
N ALA A 24 -6.74 -8.51 -4.76
CA ALA A 24 -5.40 -7.89 -4.68
C ALA A 24 -4.34 -8.98 -4.77
N GLN A 25 -3.23 -8.70 -5.45
CA GLN A 25 -2.28 -9.73 -5.87
C GLN A 25 -0.84 -9.38 -5.50
N GLY A 26 -0.12 -10.39 -5.05
CA GLY A 26 1.32 -10.36 -4.88
C GLY A 26 1.81 -9.69 -3.61
N LEU A 27 3.11 -9.40 -3.57
CA LEU A 27 3.78 -8.92 -2.36
C LEU A 27 3.17 -7.65 -1.77
N MET A 28 2.85 -6.67 -2.61
CA MET A 28 2.28 -5.40 -2.17
C MET A 28 0.77 -5.32 -2.37
N GLN A 29 0.14 -6.45 -2.72
CA GLN A 29 -1.31 -6.60 -2.88
C GLN A 29 -1.90 -5.53 -3.78
N LEU A 30 -1.49 -5.57 -5.06
CA LEU A 30 -2.00 -4.64 -6.06
C LEU A 30 -3.31 -5.16 -6.64
N MET A 31 -4.32 -4.30 -6.68
CA MET A 31 -5.53 -4.59 -7.43
C MET A 31 -5.19 -4.57 -8.93
N PRO A 32 -5.89 -5.37 -9.75
CA PRO A 32 -5.58 -5.44 -11.19
C PRO A 32 -5.55 -4.08 -11.88
N ALA A 33 -6.47 -3.18 -11.56
CA ALA A 33 -6.50 -1.85 -12.15
C ALA A 33 -5.27 -1.02 -11.78
N THR A 34 -4.81 -1.13 -10.53
CA THR A 34 -3.61 -0.44 -10.07
C THR A 34 -2.36 -1.03 -10.72
N ALA A 35 -2.29 -2.36 -10.82
CA ALA A 35 -1.19 -3.01 -11.50
C ALA A 35 -1.08 -2.53 -12.96
N ALA A 36 -2.19 -2.47 -13.67
CA ALA A 36 -2.22 -1.97 -15.05
C ALA A 36 -1.78 -0.51 -15.13
N ARG A 37 -2.26 0.31 -14.19
CA ARG A 37 -1.93 1.74 -14.14
C ARG A 37 -0.43 1.99 -14.00
N PHE A 38 0.28 1.14 -13.29
CA PHE A 38 1.71 1.31 -13.03
C PHE A 38 2.59 0.32 -13.81
N GLY A 39 2.04 -0.26 -14.88
CA GLY A 39 2.81 -1.06 -15.82
C GLY A 39 3.24 -2.42 -15.30
N VAL A 40 2.53 -2.98 -14.34
CA VAL A 40 2.80 -4.32 -13.82
C VAL A 40 2.08 -5.34 -14.69
N GLN A 41 2.85 -6.12 -15.44
CA GLN A 41 2.29 -7.16 -16.32
C GLN A 41 2.02 -8.45 -15.55
N ASP A 42 2.95 -8.83 -14.66
CA ASP A 42 2.82 -10.02 -13.83
C ASP A 42 2.88 -9.60 -12.36
N PRO A 43 1.71 -9.45 -11.70
CA PRO A 43 1.69 -9.02 -10.30
C PRO A 43 2.26 -10.05 -9.33
N PHE A 44 2.47 -11.29 -9.75
CA PHE A 44 3.11 -12.32 -8.93
C PHE A 44 4.62 -12.34 -9.10
N ASN A 45 5.17 -11.58 -10.05
CA ASN A 45 6.61 -11.40 -10.16
C ASN A 45 7.04 -10.41 -9.07
N PRO A 46 7.95 -10.82 -8.15
CA PRO A 46 8.32 -9.96 -7.03
C PRO A 46 8.89 -8.61 -7.45
N ILE A 47 9.74 -8.59 -8.48
CA ILE A 47 10.38 -7.36 -8.93
C ILE A 47 9.34 -6.41 -9.51
N GLU A 48 8.47 -6.89 -10.39
CA GLU A 48 7.43 -6.07 -11.00
C GLU A 48 6.44 -5.55 -9.94
N ASN A 49 6.04 -6.41 -9.01
CA ASN A 49 5.09 -6.03 -7.97
C ASN A 49 5.65 -4.94 -7.08
N ILE A 50 6.89 -5.11 -6.58
CA ILE A 50 7.51 -4.11 -5.71
C ILE A 50 7.74 -2.81 -6.46
N ARG A 51 8.17 -2.86 -7.71
CA ARG A 51 8.35 -1.65 -8.51
C ARG A 51 7.04 -0.88 -8.67
N GLY A 52 5.97 -1.58 -9.08
CA GLY A 52 4.66 -0.94 -9.26
C GLY A 52 4.06 -0.43 -7.97
N GLY A 53 4.11 -1.25 -6.92
CA GLY A 53 3.59 -0.86 -5.60
C GLY A 53 4.35 0.30 -4.99
N SER A 54 5.67 0.30 -5.12
CA SER A 54 6.52 1.40 -4.63
C SER A 54 6.22 2.70 -5.39
N THR A 55 6.04 2.61 -6.70
CA THR A 55 5.70 3.77 -7.52
C THR A 55 4.33 4.34 -7.11
N TYR A 56 3.35 3.46 -6.89
CA TYR A 56 2.04 3.89 -6.42
C TYR A 56 2.13 4.56 -5.05
N LEU A 57 2.84 3.96 -4.11
CA LEU A 57 2.99 4.54 -2.78
C LEU A 57 3.69 5.91 -2.84
N ARG A 58 4.71 6.05 -3.68
CA ARG A 58 5.39 7.32 -3.88
C ARG A 58 4.44 8.37 -4.45
N HIS A 59 3.62 7.97 -5.42
CA HIS A 59 2.60 8.86 -5.98
C HIS A 59 1.65 9.36 -4.88
N LEU A 60 1.22 8.46 -4.00
CA LEU A 60 0.33 8.84 -2.90
C LEU A 60 1.01 9.75 -1.88
N LEU A 61 2.29 9.50 -1.58
CA LEU A 61 3.04 10.39 -0.70
C LEU A 61 3.14 11.80 -1.29
N THR A 62 3.39 11.92 -2.58
CA THR A 62 3.41 13.21 -3.25
C THR A 62 2.04 13.87 -3.20
N LEU A 63 0.98 13.11 -3.48
CA LEU A 63 -0.38 13.63 -3.50
C LEU A 63 -0.81 14.18 -2.14
N PHE A 64 -0.38 13.56 -1.05
CA PHE A 64 -0.78 13.95 0.30
C PHE A 64 0.33 14.68 1.07
N GLY A 65 1.27 15.31 0.37
CA GLY A 65 2.26 16.18 0.99
C GLY A 65 3.20 15.47 1.97
N ASN A 66 3.59 14.25 1.64
CA ASN A 66 4.44 13.38 2.48
C ASN A 66 3.81 13.00 3.82
N ASN A 67 2.49 13.06 3.92
CA ASN A 67 1.78 12.56 5.09
C ASN A 67 1.66 11.04 4.97
N TYR A 68 2.47 10.32 5.73
CA TYR A 68 2.54 8.86 5.65
C TYR A 68 1.20 8.21 6.00
N ALA A 69 0.52 8.70 7.03
CA ALA A 69 -0.75 8.12 7.44
C ALA A 69 -1.80 8.23 6.33
N LEU A 70 -1.89 9.40 5.68
CA LEU A 70 -2.84 9.59 4.58
C LEU A 70 -2.47 8.76 3.35
N ALA A 71 -1.18 8.70 3.01
CA ALA A 71 -0.72 7.89 1.88
C ALA A 71 -1.04 6.41 2.10
N LEU A 72 -0.83 5.90 3.30
CA LEU A 72 -1.13 4.51 3.64
C LEU A 72 -2.64 4.25 3.64
N ALA A 73 -3.42 5.20 4.15
CA ALA A 73 -4.88 5.09 4.08
C ALA A 73 -5.36 5.01 2.64
N ALA A 74 -4.80 5.84 1.76
CA ALA A 74 -5.11 5.84 0.34
C ALA A 74 -4.65 4.56 -0.35
N TYR A 75 -3.49 4.04 0.05
CA TYR A 75 -3.00 2.77 -0.47
C TYR A 75 -4.00 1.64 -0.20
N ASN A 76 -4.58 1.62 0.99
CA ASN A 76 -5.54 0.59 1.39
C ASN A 76 -6.94 0.83 0.84
N SER A 77 -7.43 2.08 0.83
CA SER A 77 -8.83 2.39 0.51
C SER A 77 -9.03 3.11 -0.83
N GLY A 78 -7.94 3.49 -1.50
CA GLY A 78 -7.99 4.30 -2.72
C GLY A 78 -7.88 5.78 -2.42
N GLU A 79 -7.18 6.51 -3.30
CA GLU A 79 -6.95 7.94 -3.09
C GLU A 79 -8.25 8.76 -3.15
N ASN A 80 -9.18 8.35 -4.01
CA ASN A 80 -10.45 9.08 -4.13
C ASN A 80 -11.28 8.99 -2.86
N THR A 81 -11.17 7.88 -2.14
CA THR A 81 -11.86 7.72 -0.86
C THR A 81 -11.30 8.69 0.18
N VAL A 82 -9.98 8.81 0.28
CA VAL A 82 -9.35 9.74 1.22
C VAL A 82 -9.72 11.19 0.86
N ILE A 83 -9.67 11.54 -0.42
CA ILE A 83 -10.04 12.87 -0.88
C ILE A 83 -11.49 13.17 -0.55
N ARG A 84 -12.39 12.22 -0.75
CA ARG A 84 -13.81 12.35 -0.48
C ARG A 84 -14.10 12.62 1.00
N TYR A 85 -13.26 12.11 1.89
CA TYR A 85 -13.34 12.37 3.32
C TYR A 85 -12.55 13.61 3.75
N GLY A 86 -12.25 14.52 2.81
CA GLY A 86 -11.58 15.78 3.13
C GLY A 86 -10.11 15.63 3.46
N ASN A 87 -9.43 14.70 2.78
CA ASN A 87 -8.02 14.37 3.02
C ASN A 87 -7.79 13.92 4.46
N LYS A 88 -8.66 13.03 4.92
CA LYS A 88 -8.57 12.41 6.24
C LYS A 88 -8.65 10.90 6.08
N ILE A 89 -8.16 10.18 7.10
CA ILE A 89 -8.31 8.73 7.13
C ILE A 89 -9.80 8.40 7.20
N PRO A 90 -10.33 7.61 6.24
CA PRO A 90 -11.76 7.26 6.27
C PRO A 90 -12.10 6.49 7.54
N PRO A 91 -13.36 6.57 8.03
CA PRO A 91 -13.76 5.89 9.25
C PRO A 91 -14.00 4.39 9.04
N TYR A 92 -13.17 3.74 8.23
CA TYR A 92 -13.23 2.31 8.00
C TYR A 92 -12.27 1.62 8.95
N ARG A 93 -12.78 0.64 9.70
CA ARG A 93 -11.96 -0.10 10.67
C ARG A 93 -10.75 -0.75 9.98
N GLU A 94 -10.96 -1.35 8.82
CA GLU A 94 -9.87 -1.98 8.07
C GLU A 94 -8.77 -0.98 7.75
N THR A 95 -9.12 0.19 7.23
CA THR A 95 -8.15 1.20 6.83
C THR A 95 -7.41 1.78 8.04
N GLN A 96 -8.14 2.07 9.12
CA GLN A 96 -7.53 2.58 10.35
C GLN A 96 -6.54 1.57 10.94
N ASN A 97 -6.92 0.29 10.96
CA ASN A 97 -6.05 -0.77 11.46
C ASN A 97 -4.83 -0.95 10.57
N TYR A 98 -5.02 -0.87 9.26
CA TYR A 98 -3.94 -0.99 8.29
C TYR A 98 -2.88 0.09 8.53
N VAL A 99 -3.30 1.34 8.60
CA VAL A 99 -2.38 2.47 8.84
C VAL A 99 -1.62 2.27 10.15
N ARG A 100 -2.32 1.87 11.20
CA ARG A 100 -1.70 1.66 12.51
C ARG A 100 -0.65 0.54 12.47
N LYS A 101 -0.99 -0.57 11.82
CA LYS A 101 -0.07 -1.72 11.72
C LYS A 101 1.19 -1.39 10.95
N VAL A 102 1.03 -0.75 9.78
CA VAL A 102 2.18 -0.41 8.95
C VAL A 102 3.08 0.58 9.66
N LEU A 103 2.52 1.65 10.24
CA LEU A 103 3.31 2.67 10.93
C LEU A 103 4.01 2.09 12.15
N LYS A 104 3.37 1.18 12.89
CA LYS A 104 4.00 0.53 14.02
C LYS A 104 5.24 -0.27 13.58
N LEU A 105 5.12 -1.07 12.54
CA LEU A 105 6.25 -1.82 12.00
C LEU A 105 7.34 -0.90 11.48
N TYR A 106 6.96 0.16 10.78
CA TYR A 106 7.90 1.13 10.26
C TYR A 106 8.72 1.79 11.38
N ARG A 107 8.05 2.23 12.45
CA ARG A 107 8.70 2.87 13.60
C ARG A 107 9.59 1.91 14.38
N ASN A 108 9.23 0.63 14.43
CA ASN A 108 9.97 -0.39 15.16
C ASN A 108 11.14 -0.97 14.37
N ASN A 109 11.34 -0.52 13.14
CA ASN A 109 12.42 -1.02 12.29
C ASN A 109 13.13 0.15 11.59
N PRO A 110 13.63 1.13 12.35
CA PRO A 110 14.16 2.36 11.74
C PRO A 110 15.52 2.18 11.06
N ALA A 111 16.23 1.09 11.34
CA ALA A 111 17.58 0.89 10.81
C ALA A 111 17.60 0.40 9.37
N THR A 112 16.49 0.05 8.80
CA THR A 112 16.43 -0.51 7.43
C THR A 112 16.04 0.51 6.39
#